data_e33f735c9251b667a531ffe1b44bc9b2
#
_entry.id   e33f735c9251b667a531ffe1b44bc9b2
#
_cell.length_a   1.000
_cell.length_b   1.000
_cell.length_c   1.000
_cell.angle_alpha   90.00
_cell.angle_beta   90.00
_cell.angle_gamma   90.00
#
_symmetry.space_group_name_H-M   'P 1'
#
loop_
_entity.id
_entity.type
_entity.pdbx_description
1 polymer ?
#
loop_
_entity_poly.entity_id
_entity_poly.type
_entity_poly.pdbx_seq_one_letter_code
_entity_poly.pdbx_strand_id
1 'polypeptide(L)'
;IVMGRNYDFKNDSSAMLVYCTPKDGYKSVALAALDNISANRADASMAKKLACLTAPFICLDGMNEKGVSIAVLTLDSEPTIQNTGKPTIATTLAIRLVLDRAATTEEAVELLRGYDMFASGGRDYHFYITDSTGDGRVVEYDCDDPARPLVDTPAAAATNFYALYADRVKPDRRNGIYGHGKERYDTVLRVLAEQKNTLSDMTVWDALRAAAQEPDPEDITSNTQWSISFNNTDLTAEVALRRHWEQVFR
;
A
#
# COMPACT_ATOMS: atom_id res chain seq x y z
N ILE A 1 6.15 -10.26 13.56
CA ILE A 1 6.16 -8.99 12.79
C ILE A 1 4.81 -8.82 12.15
N VAL A 2 4.24 -7.61 12.24
CA VAL A 2 2.91 -7.32 11.71
C VAL A 2 2.95 -6.00 10.94
N MET A 3 2.43 -6.00 9.72
CA MET A 3 2.20 -4.80 8.92
C MET A 3 0.71 -4.45 8.94
N GLY A 4 0.39 -3.20 9.24
CA GLY A 4 -0.97 -2.66 9.16
C GLY A 4 -1.14 -1.66 8.04
N ARG A 5 -2.33 -1.60 7.42
CA ARG A 5 -2.66 -0.63 6.40
C ARG A 5 -4.10 -0.15 6.49
N ASN A 6 -4.31 1.17 6.43
CA ASN A 6 -5.58 1.77 6.08
C ASN A 6 -5.61 2.12 4.58
N TYR A 7 -6.66 1.76 3.89
CA TYR A 7 -6.94 2.23 2.53
C TYR A 7 -8.05 3.27 2.58
N ASP A 8 -7.67 4.50 2.26
CA ASP A 8 -8.57 5.65 2.28
C ASP A 8 -8.94 6.02 0.85
N PHE A 9 -10.23 6.04 0.55
CA PHE A 9 -10.75 6.41 -0.76
C PHE A 9 -12.25 6.71 -0.72
N LYS A 10 -12.87 6.85 -1.89
CA LYS A 10 -14.29 7.17 -2.05
C LYS A 10 -15.23 6.17 -1.37
N ASN A 11 -16.38 6.64 -0.93
CA ASN A 11 -17.40 5.84 -0.23
C ASN A 11 -17.92 4.62 -0.99
N ASP A 12 -17.81 4.60 -2.31
CA ASP A 12 -18.27 3.51 -3.18
C ASP A 12 -17.17 2.49 -3.53
N SER A 13 -15.99 2.60 -2.93
CA SER A 13 -14.93 1.62 -3.11
C SER A 13 -15.35 0.26 -2.58
N SER A 14 -15.16 -0.77 -3.39
CA SER A 14 -15.43 -2.15 -3.02
C SER A 14 -14.15 -2.98 -3.07
N ALA A 15 -13.83 -3.61 -1.96
CA ALA A 15 -12.67 -4.50 -1.86
C ALA A 15 -12.98 -5.90 -2.42
N MET A 16 -12.00 -6.50 -3.06
CA MET A 16 -11.98 -7.93 -3.40
C MET A 16 -10.76 -8.57 -2.76
N LEU A 17 -10.97 -9.58 -1.95
CA LEU A 17 -9.89 -10.44 -1.46
C LEU A 17 -9.47 -11.40 -2.58
N VAL A 18 -8.17 -11.41 -2.88
CA VAL A 18 -7.59 -12.14 -4.01
C VAL A 18 -6.58 -13.14 -3.47
N TYR A 19 -6.82 -14.42 -3.68
CA TYR A 19 -5.86 -15.49 -3.40
C TYR A 19 -5.19 -15.91 -4.70
N CYS A 20 -3.85 -15.86 -4.72
CA CYS A 20 -3.06 -16.30 -5.87
C CYS A 20 -2.21 -17.52 -5.50
N THR A 21 -2.23 -18.51 -6.40
CA THR A 21 -1.39 -19.72 -6.30
C THR A 21 -0.69 -19.93 -7.65
N PRO A 22 0.27 -19.07 -8.01
CA PRO A 22 0.95 -19.18 -9.28
C PRO A 22 1.77 -20.46 -9.36
N LYS A 23 1.91 -21.02 -10.58
CA LYS A 23 2.67 -22.25 -10.79
C LYS A 23 4.16 -22.09 -10.43
N ASP A 24 4.72 -20.94 -10.80
CA ASP A 24 6.15 -20.64 -10.68
C ASP A 24 6.37 -19.37 -9.83
N GLY A 25 5.69 -19.26 -8.68
CA GLY A 25 5.78 -18.10 -7.77
C GLY A 25 5.21 -18.43 -6.40
N TYR A 26 5.32 -17.47 -5.48
CA TYR A 26 4.81 -17.62 -4.12
C TYR A 26 3.30 -17.45 -4.06
N LYS A 27 2.65 -18.24 -3.22
CA LYS A 27 1.23 -18.04 -2.88
C LYS A 27 1.08 -16.72 -2.15
N SER A 28 -0.06 -16.06 -2.37
CA SER A 28 -0.30 -14.77 -1.74
C SER A 28 -1.79 -14.48 -1.52
N VAL A 29 -2.05 -13.59 -0.57
CA VAL A 29 -3.34 -12.95 -0.34
C VAL A 29 -3.18 -11.45 -0.53
N ALA A 30 -4.15 -10.81 -1.18
CA ALA A 30 -4.08 -9.39 -1.50
C ALA A 30 -5.47 -8.76 -1.58
N LEU A 31 -5.57 -7.43 -1.48
CA LEU A 31 -6.81 -6.68 -1.70
C LEU A 31 -6.73 -5.84 -2.98
N ALA A 32 -7.76 -6.00 -3.81
CA ALA A 32 -7.97 -5.21 -5.01
C ALA A 32 -9.19 -4.30 -4.84
N ALA A 33 -9.12 -3.08 -5.35
CA ALA A 33 -10.25 -2.15 -5.40
C ALA A 33 -11.00 -2.32 -6.73
N LEU A 34 -12.25 -2.81 -6.67
CA LEU A 34 -13.07 -3.11 -7.85
C LEU A 34 -13.53 -1.87 -8.62
N ASP A 35 -13.57 -0.71 -7.97
CA ASP A 35 -13.86 0.56 -8.61
C ASP A 35 -12.79 0.94 -9.66
N ASN A 36 -11.55 0.50 -9.50
CA ASN A 36 -10.48 0.70 -10.50
C ASN A 36 -10.79 0.06 -11.86
N ILE A 37 -11.65 -0.97 -11.87
CA ILE A 37 -12.10 -1.66 -13.11
C ILE A 37 -13.59 -1.45 -13.35
N SER A 38 -14.24 -0.56 -12.62
CA SER A 38 -15.69 -0.29 -12.68
C SER A 38 -16.57 -1.55 -12.51
N ALA A 39 -16.11 -2.53 -11.73
CA ALA A 39 -16.83 -3.78 -11.45
C ALA A 39 -17.60 -3.75 -10.12
N ASN A 40 -17.52 -2.66 -9.36
CA ASN A 40 -18.15 -2.47 -8.06
C ASN A 40 -19.66 -2.16 -8.13
N ARG A 41 -20.21 -1.91 -9.31
CA ARG A 41 -21.61 -1.53 -9.47
C ARG A 41 -22.51 -2.74 -9.72
N ALA A 42 -23.67 -2.75 -9.08
CA ALA A 42 -24.67 -3.82 -9.25
C ALA A 42 -25.17 -3.93 -10.71
N ASP A 43 -25.26 -2.77 -11.40
CA ASP A 43 -25.67 -2.66 -12.81
C ASP A 43 -24.51 -2.84 -13.81
N ALA A 44 -23.33 -3.24 -13.35
CA ALA A 44 -22.18 -3.47 -14.23
C ALA A 44 -22.51 -4.52 -15.29
N SER A 45 -22.12 -4.26 -16.54
CA SER A 45 -22.28 -5.22 -17.65
C SER A 45 -21.51 -6.52 -17.36
N MET A 46 -21.88 -7.61 -18.05
CA MET A 46 -21.17 -8.89 -17.91
C MET A 46 -19.67 -8.75 -18.21
N ALA A 47 -19.29 -7.96 -19.21
CA ALA A 47 -17.89 -7.69 -19.52
C ALA A 47 -17.14 -7.03 -18.35
N LYS A 48 -17.76 -6.05 -17.65
CA LYS A 48 -17.18 -5.44 -16.46
C LYS A 48 -17.09 -6.42 -15.29
N LYS A 49 -18.08 -7.27 -15.11
CA LYS A 49 -18.03 -8.33 -14.08
C LYS A 49 -16.92 -9.34 -14.38
N LEU A 50 -16.72 -9.72 -15.64
CA LEU A 50 -15.61 -10.59 -16.04
C LEU A 50 -14.24 -9.91 -15.85
N ALA A 51 -14.17 -8.58 -15.87
CA ALA A 51 -12.93 -7.86 -15.55
C ALA A 51 -12.40 -8.16 -14.14
N CYS A 52 -13.24 -8.70 -13.21
CA CYS A 52 -12.76 -9.19 -11.91
C CYS A 52 -11.68 -10.29 -12.04
N LEU A 53 -11.60 -10.97 -13.17
CA LEU A 53 -10.53 -11.94 -13.45
C LEU A 53 -9.14 -11.26 -13.55
N THR A 54 -9.09 -9.95 -13.74
CA THR A 54 -7.84 -9.16 -13.70
C THR A 54 -7.45 -8.70 -12.30
N ALA A 55 -8.26 -9.00 -11.27
CA ALA A 55 -8.00 -8.58 -9.89
C ALA A 55 -6.59 -8.88 -9.37
N PRO A 56 -5.94 -10.02 -9.71
CA PRO A 56 -4.56 -10.27 -9.32
C PRO A 56 -3.55 -9.21 -9.77
N PHE A 57 -3.85 -8.46 -10.83
CA PHE A 57 -2.98 -7.45 -11.43
C PHE A 57 -3.34 -6.01 -11.04
N ILE A 58 -4.35 -5.83 -10.19
CA ILE A 58 -4.79 -4.52 -9.70
C ILE A 58 -4.86 -4.44 -8.17
N CYS A 59 -4.18 -5.36 -7.49
CA CYS A 59 -4.06 -5.32 -6.03
C CYS A 59 -3.30 -4.07 -5.57
N LEU A 60 -3.68 -3.56 -4.41
CA LEU A 60 -3.11 -2.35 -3.82
C LEU A 60 -2.26 -2.66 -2.58
N ASP A 61 -2.42 -3.84 -2.04
CA ASP A 61 -1.64 -4.40 -0.93
C ASP A 61 -1.71 -5.92 -0.96
N GLY A 62 -0.86 -6.57 -0.18
CA GLY A 62 -0.88 -8.02 -0.04
C GLY A 62 0.30 -8.56 0.76
N MET A 63 0.22 -9.86 1.06
CA MET A 63 1.27 -10.63 1.70
C MET A 63 1.45 -11.96 0.99
N ASN A 64 2.69 -12.43 0.84
CA ASN A 64 2.99 -13.75 0.29
C ASN A 64 3.35 -14.78 1.36
N GLU A 65 3.45 -16.05 0.97
CA GLU A 65 3.78 -17.16 1.86
C GLU A 65 5.21 -17.15 2.42
N LYS A 66 6.06 -16.21 2.00
CA LYS A 66 7.38 -15.94 2.59
C LYS A 66 7.34 -14.88 3.68
N GLY A 67 6.16 -14.30 3.93
CA GLY A 67 5.97 -13.23 4.89
C GLY A 67 6.46 -11.88 4.40
N VAL A 68 6.52 -11.66 3.09
CA VAL A 68 6.72 -10.32 2.52
C VAL A 68 5.36 -9.67 2.30
N SER A 69 5.16 -8.50 2.90
CA SER A 69 4.00 -7.64 2.68
C SER A 69 4.38 -6.39 1.92
N ILE A 70 3.48 -5.94 1.04
CA ILE A 70 3.64 -4.71 0.26
C ILE A 70 2.32 -3.95 0.22
N ALA A 71 2.40 -2.63 0.28
CA ALA A 71 1.26 -1.73 0.05
C ALA A 71 1.71 -0.52 -0.78
N VAL A 72 0.82 -0.03 -1.65
CA VAL A 72 1.04 1.19 -2.43
C VAL A 72 0.32 2.37 -1.79
N LEU A 73 0.98 3.54 -1.78
CA LEU A 73 0.40 4.80 -1.33
C LEU A 73 0.60 5.85 -2.42
N THR A 74 -0.40 6.71 -2.59
CA THR A 74 -0.38 7.80 -3.58
C THR A 74 0.46 8.96 -3.08
N LEU A 75 1.20 9.57 -3.99
CA LEU A 75 1.93 10.84 -3.80
C LEU A 75 1.32 11.93 -4.69
N ASP A 76 1.40 13.20 -4.25
CA ASP A 76 0.78 14.34 -4.96
C ASP A 76 1.66 14.91 -6.09
N SER A 77 2.82 14.31 -6.35
CA SER A 77 3.74 14.74 -7.39
C SER A 77 3.36 14.21 -8.78
N GLU A 78 4.04 14.72 -9.79
CA GLU A 78 3.94 14.23 -11.17
C GLU A 78 4.30 12.74 -11.25
N PRO A 79 3.61 11.96 -12.07
CA PRO A 79 3.84 10.53 -12.18
C PRO A 79 5.28 10.17 -12.55
N THR A 80 5.85 9.19 -11.88
CA THR A 80 7.12 8.59 -12.29
C THR A 80 6.96 7.84 -13.61
N ILE A 81 7.73 8.24 -14.61
CA ILE A 81 7.83 7.60 -15.93
C ILE A 81 9.32 7.46 -16.25
N GLN A 82 9.92 6.36 -15.80
CA GLN A 82 11.33 6.10 -16.08
C GLN A 82 11.52 5.61 -17.52
N ASN A 83 12.67 5.94 -18.11
CA ASN A 83 13.10 5.48 -19.42
C ASN A 83 14.62 5.30 -19.43
N THR A 84 15.11 4.33 -18.65
CA THR A 84 16.55 4.05 -18.54
C THR A 84 16.97 2.88 -19.42
N GLY A 85 16.05 2.28 -20.18
CA GLY A 85 16.29 1.14 -21.06
C GLY A 85 16.03 -0.22 -20.40
N LYS A 86 15.51 -0.24 -19.18
CA LYS A 86 15.05 -1.46 -18.52
C LYS A 86 13.62 -1.82 -18.97
N PRO A 87 13.17 -3.07 -18.75
CA PRO A 87 11.76 -3.40 -18.96
C PRO A 87 10.84 -2.50 -18.12
N THR A 88 9.75 -2.00 -18.70
CA THR A 88 8.80 -1.14 -18.00
C THR A 88 7.83 -1.98 -17.17
N ILE A 89 7.52 -1.53 -15.95
CA ILE A 89 6.52 -2.13 -15.08
C ILE A 89 5.54 -1.07 -14.56
N ALA A 90 4.23 -1.37 -14.61
CA ALA A 90 3.21 -0.51 -14.02
C ALA A 90 3.08 -0.74 -12.51
N THR A 91 2.64 0.27 -11.76
CA THR A 91 2.56 0.28 -10.30
C THR A 91 1.92 -0.98 -9.69
N THR A 92 0.74 -1.39 -10.18
CA THR A 92 0.05 -2.57 -9.63
C THR A 92 0.69 -3.88 -10.06
N LEU A 93 1.35 -3.92 -11.22
CA LEU A 93 2.15 -5.08 -11.64
C LEU A 93 3.42 -5.24 -10.82
N ALA A 94 4.00 -4.14 -10.32
CA ALA A 94 5.11 -4.17 -9.39
C ALA A 94 4.72 -4.88 -8.08
N ILE A 95 3.51 -4.62 -7.55
CA ILE A 95 2.97 -5.35 -6.39
C ILE A 95 2.89 -6.84 -6.70
N ARG A 96 2.33 -7.22 -7.85
CA ARG A 96 2.22 -8.63 -8.23
C ARG A 96 3.60 -9.29 -8.36
N LEU A 97 4.57 -8.60 -8.96
CA LEU A 97 5.94 -9.09 -9.10
C LEU A 97 6.57 -9.38 -7.73
N VAL A 98 6.48 -8.44 -6.79
CA VAL A 98 7.01 -8.60 -5.43
C VAL A 98 6.34 -9.77 -4.72
N LEU A 99 5.01 -9.85 -4.76
CA LEU A 99 4.27 -10.96 -4.13
C LEU A 99 4.61 -12.33 -4.73
N ASP A 100 4.91 -12.39 -6.02
CA ASP A 100 5.24 -13.66 -6.68
C ASP A 100 6.70 -14.09 -6.48
N ARG A 101 7.64 -13.16 -6.22
CA ARG A 101 9.06 -13.42 -6.40
C ARG A 101 9.95 -13.08 -5.21
N ALA A 102 9.55 -12.15 -4.33
CA ALA A 102 10.39 -11.73 -3.22
C ALA A 102 10.16 -12.59 -1.97
N ALA A 103 11.23 -13.06 -1.35
CA ALA A 103 11.20 -13.75 -0.06
C ALA A 103 11.64 -12.83 1.10
N THR A 104 12.21 -11.65 0.78
CA THR A 104 12.65 -10.64 1.76
C THR A 104 12.37 -9.23 1.22
N THR A 105 12.41 -8.24 2.10
CA THR A 105 12.32 -6.82 1.71
C THR A 105 13.46 -6.42 0.77
N GLU A 106 14.68 -6.88 1.03
CA GLU A 106 15.84 -6.64 0.16
C GLU A 106 15.62 -7.18 -1.26
N GLU A 107 15.17 -8.44 -1.38
CA GLU A 107 14.85 -9.03 -2.68
C GLU A 107 13.76 -8.25 -3.42
N ALA A 108 12.74 -7.75 -2.70
CA ALA A 108 11.69 -6.92 -3.29
C ALA A 108 12.25 -5.62 -3.87
N VAL A 109 13.14 -4.94 -3.16
CA VAL A 109 13.80 -3.71 -3.61
C VAL A 109 14.64 -3.99 -4.86
N GLU A 110 15.46 -5.04 -4.84
CA GLU A 110 16.31 -5.41 -5.98
C GLU A 110 15.50 -5.83 -7.22
N LEU A 111 14.38 -6.52 -7.04
CA LEU A 111 13.45 -6.81 -8.12
C LEU A 111 12.92 -5.52 -8.77
N LEU A 112 12.49 -4.54 -7.96
CA LEU A 112 11.98 -3.27 -8.46
C LEU A 112 13.06 -2.44 -9.17
N ARG A 113 14.32 -2.48 -8.70
CA ARG A 113 15.48 -1.86 -9.37
C ARG A 113 15.74 -2.40 -10.77
N GLY A 114 15.29 -3.61 -11.06
CA GLY A 114 15.40 -4.24 -12.38
C GLY A 114 14.48 -3.67 -13.45
N TYR A 115 13.56 -2.77 -13.11
CA TYR A 115 12.54 -2.25 -14.00
C TYR A 115 12.52 -0.73 -14.05
N ASP A 116 12.03 -0.20 -15.17
CA ASP A 116 11.62 1.21 -15.29
C ASP A 116 10.16 1.34 -14.83
N MET A 117 9.94 2.13 -13.78
CA MET A 117 8.60 2.35 -13.22
C MET A 117 7.76 3.25 -14.12
N PHE A 118 6.52 2.82 -14.34
CA PHE A 118 5.47 3.59 -14.97
C PHE A 118 4.29 3.77 -13.99
N ALA A 119 4.16 4.96 -13.43
CA ALA A 119 3.06 5.30 -12.52
C ALA A 119 1.77 5.52 -13.33
N SER A 120 0.96 4.46 -13.46
CA SER A 120 -0.15 4.36 -14.42
C SER A 120 -1.44 5.10 -14.04
N GLY A 121 -1.54 5.64 -12.82
CA GLY A 121 -2.79 6.24 -12.31
C GLY A 121 -2.88 7.76 -12.45
N GLY A 122 -1.98 8.41 -13.20
CA GLY A 122 -1.92 9.87 -13.34
C GLY A 122 -1.43 10.61 -12.09
N ARG A 123 -0.87 9.90 -11.13
CA ARG A 123 -0.23 10.38 -9.90
C ARG A 123 1.02 9.56 -9.65
N ASP A 124 1.89 10.05 -8.77
CA ASP A 124 3.02 9.25 -8.32
C ASP A 124 2.64 8.33 -7.16
N TYR A 125 3.50 7.36 -6.90
CA TYR A 125 3.28 6.34 -5.88
C TYR A 125 4.59 5.95 -5.23
N HIS A 126 4.52 5.55 -3.97
CA HIS A 126 5.56 4.79 -3.32
C HIS A 126 5.00 3.49 -2.74
N PHE A 127 5.88 2.57 -2.38
CA PHE A 127 5.54 1.32 -1.72
C PHE A 127 6.05 1.32 -0.30
N TYR A 128 5.27 0.75 0.61
CA TYR A 128 5.78 0.28 1.89
C TYR A 128 5.91 -1.23 1.82
N ILE A 129 7.12 -1.74 2.09
CA ILE A 129 7.44 -3.17 2.01
C ILE A 129 8.02 -3.58 3.35
N THR A 130 7.62 -4.73 3.87
CA THR A 130 8.22 -5.33 5.07
C THR A 130 8.18 -6.84 4.98
N ASP A 131 9.02 -7.52 5.77
CA ASP A 131 9.08 -8.97 5.84
C ASP A 131 9.00 -9.51 7.27
N SER A 132 9.11 -10.83 7.43
CA SER A 132 9.04 -11.51 8.72
C SER A 132 10.22 -11.23 9.65
N THR A 133 11.29 -10.60 9.17
CA THR A 133 12.43 -10.16 10.01
C THR A 133 12.20 -8.78 10.63
N GLY A 134 11.22 -8.01 10.11
CA GLY A 134 10.93 -6.65 10.50
C GLY A 134 11.72 -5.59 9.71
N ASP A 135 12.39 -5.98 8.62
CA ASP A 135 12.96 -5.03 7.67
C ASP A 135 11.82 -4.31 6.93
N GLY A 136 11.49 -3.09 7.39
CA GLY A 136 10.46 -2.24 6.81
C GLY A 136 11.05 -1.06 6.07
N ARG A 137 10.67 -0.87 4.78
CA ARG A 137 11.19 0.20 3.93
C ARG A 137 10.08 0.90 3.15
N VAL A 138 10.22 2.23 3.00
CA VAL A 138 9.53 3.01 1.97
C VAL A 138 10.40 2.96 0.71
N VAL A 139 9.81 2.50 -0.39
CA VAL A 139 10.46 2.41 -1.71
C VAL A 139 9.79 3.42 -2.62
N GLU A 140 10.53 4.43 -3.04
CA GLU A 140 10.02 5.59 -3.78
C GLU A 140 10.95 6.01 -4.90
N TYR A 141 10.48 6.89 -5.78
CA TYR A 141 11.24 7.39 -6.92
C TYR A 141 11.48 8.89 -6.75
N ASP A 142 12.72 9.31 -6.62
CA ASP A 142 13.11 10.68 -6.26
C ASP A 142 12.45 11.73 -7.18
N CYS A 143 11.58 12.57 -6.64
CA CYS A 143 10.85 13.56 -7.42
C CYS A 143 11.66 14.80 -7.78
N ASP A 144 12.77 15.05 -7.11
CA ASP A 144 13.66 16.17 -7.39
C ASP A 144 14.71 15.82 -8.47
N ASP A 145 14.88 14.52 -8.78
CA ASP A 145 15.76 14.06 -9.86
C ASP A 145 14.93 13.71 -11.12
N PRO A 146 15.23 14.35 -12.28
CA PRO A 146 14.54 14.03 -13.54
C PRO A 146 14.63 12.56 -13.98
N ALA A 147 15.68 11.84 -13.57
CA ALA A 147 15.83 10.41 -13.85
C ALA A 147 14.99 9.52 -12.93
N ARG A 148 14.40 10.10 -11.88
CA ARG A 148 13.56 9.38 -10.92
C ARG A 148 14.22 8.10 -10.39
N PRO A 149 15.46 8.15 -9.85
CA PRO A 149 16.09 6.95 -9.31
C PRO A 149 15.26 6.37 -8.15
N LEU A 150 15.21 5.04 -8.07
CA LEU A 150 14.61 4.35 -6.94
C LEU A 150 15.46 4.56 -5.69
N VAL A 151 14.83 5.02 -4.63
CA VAL A 151 15.38 5.18 -3.28
C VAL A 151 14.58 4.32 -2.31
N ASP A 152 15.25 3.63 -1.40
CA ASP A 152 14.64 2.87 -0.33
C ASP A 152 15.09 3.42 1.03
N THR A 153 14.12 3.74 1.89
CA THR A 153 14.36 4.35 3.20
C THR A 153 13.81 3.44 4.29
N PRO A 154 14.63 2.97 5.26
CA PRO A 154 14.13 2.24 6.42
C PRO A 154 13.08 3.06 7.18
N ALA A 155 11.92 2.48 7.45
CA ALA A 155 10.81 3.18 8.09
C ALA A 155 9.90 2.23 8.87
N ALA A 156 9.37 2.71 10.00
CA ALA A 156 8.35 1.99 10.78
C ALA A 156 6.92 2.31 10.32
N ALA A 157 6.74 3.35 9.52
CA ALA A 157 5.44 3.79 8.99
C ALA A 157 5.61 4.53 7.67
N ALA A 158 4.53 4.65 6.91
CA ALA A 158 4.44 5.47 5.71
C ALA A 158 3.04 6.10 5.60
N THR A 159 2.96 7.29 5.03
CA THR A 159 1.72 7.94 4.60
C THR A 159 1.93 8.59 3.23
N ASN A 160 1.15 9.54 2.82
CA ASN A 160 1.15 10.07 1.45
C ASN A 160 2.19 11.17 1.20
N PHE A 161 3.42 10.99 1.70
CA PHE A 161 4.54 11.91 1.45
C PHE A 161 5.86 11.15 1.21
N TYR A 162 6.80 11.80 0.52
CA TYR A 162 8.13 11.24 0.29
C TYR A 162 8.92 11.13 1.60
N ALA A 163 9.31 9.92 1.97
CA ALA A 163 10.17 9.69 3.13
C ALA A 163 11.53 10.39 2.97
N LEU A 164 12.05 10.44 1.73
CA LEU A 164 13.26 11.14 1.36
C LEU A 164 13.22 12.65 1.70
N TYR A 165 12.01 13.25 1.68
CA TYR A 165 11.79 14.69 1.90
C TYR A 165 10.86 14.97 3.09
N ALA A 166 10.85 14.09 4.09
CA ALA A 166 9.97 14.18 5.26
C ALA A 166 10.09 15.51 6.03
N ASP A 167 11.27 16.13 6.02
CA ASP A 167 11.55 17.44 6.63
C ASP A 167 10.94 18.63 5.87
N ARG A 168 10.57 18.43 4.59
CA ARG A 168 9.98 19.46 3.73
C ARG A 168 8.45 19.39 3.68
N VAL A 169 7.86 18.33 4.21
CA VAL A 169 6.40 18.15 4.24
C VAL A 169 5.78 19.12 5.23
N LYS A 170 4.82 19.92 4.75
CA LYS A 170 4.09 20.87 5.61
C LYS A 170 2.87 20.15 6.20
N PRO A 171 2.60 20.32 7.51
CA PRO A 171 1.40 19.79 8.14
C PRO A 171 0.15 20.27 7.39
N ASP A 172 -0.88 19.43 7.32
CA ASP A 172 -2.23 19.71 6.84
C ASP A 172 -2.33 20.29 5.41
N ARG A 173 -1.29 20.12 4.58
CA ARG A 173 -1.30 20.55 3.18
C ARG A 173 -1.39 19.37 2.23
N ARG A 174 -2.50 19.30 1.53
CA ARG A 174 -2.66 18.47 0.33
C ARG A 174 -2.08 19.17 -0.90
N ASN A 175 -1.74 18.41 -1.93
CA ASN A 175 -1.16 18.90 -3.20
C ASN A 175 0.18 19.64 -3.02
N GLY A 176 0.91 19.32 -1.98
CA GLY A 176 2.33 19.70 -1.88
C GLY A 176 3.18 18.74 -2.70
N ILE A 177 4.21 19.24 -3.40
CA ILE A 177 5.10 18.38 -4.24
C ILE A 177 5.72 17.20 -3.46
N TYR A 178 5.93 17.36 -2.16
CA TYR A 178 6.47 16.30 -1.30
C TYR A 178 5.39 15.47 -0.60
N GLY A 179 4.09 15.76 -0.82
CA GLY A 179 2.97 15.01 -0.32
C GLY A 179 2.31 15.58 0.94
N HIS A 180 1.50 14.75 1.60
CA HIS A 180 0.68 15.11 2.76
C HIS A 180 0.53 13.94 3.76
N GLY A 181 -0.24 14.14 4.85
CA GLY A 181 -0.54 13.07 5.83
C GLY A 181 0.51 12.94 6.91
N LYS A 182 1.31 13.99 7.16
CA LYS A 182 2.31 14.01 8.23
C LYS A 182 1.67 13.80 9.61
N GLU A 183 0.49 14.34 9.86
CA GLU A 183 -0.29 14.20 11.09
C GLU A 183 -0.66 12.73 11.38
N ARG A 184 -1.04 11.98 10.35
CA ARG A 184 -1.33 10.53 10.47
C ARG A 184 -0.05 9.73 10.73
N TYR A 185 1.03 10.07 10.05
CA TYR A 185 2.34 9.49 10.28
C TYR A 185 2.81 9.67 11.72
N ASP A 186 2.75 10.91 12.23
CA ASP A 186 3.15 11.24 13.60
C ASP A 186 2.24 10.54 14.64
N THR A 187 0.94 10.39 14.31
CA THR A 187 -0.01 9.63 15.14
C THR A 187 0.38 8.15 15.24
N VAL A 188 0.71 7.51 14.11
CA VAL A 188 1.18 6.11 14.09
C VAL A 188 2.45 5.96 14.92
N LEU A 189 3.46 6.81 14.70
CA LEU A 189 4.71 6.75 15.45
C LEU A 189 4.51 6.94 16.95
N ARG A 190 3.59 7.82 17.37
CA ARG A 190 3.24 8.03 18.77
C ARG A 190 2.64 6.76 19.38
N VAL A 191 1.67 6.10 18.71
CA VAL A 191 1.08 4.85 19.20
C VAL A 191 2.15 3.76 19.34
N LEU A 192 3.02 3.60 18.36
CA LEU A 192 4.11 2.63 18.40
C LEU A 192 5.09 2.92 19.55
N ALA A 193 5.42 4.19 19.80
CA ALA A 193 6.30 4.60 20.87
C ALA A 193 5.69 4.37 22.27
N GLU A 194 4.40 4.69 22.44
CA GLU A 194 3.67 4.48 23.69
C GLU A 194 3.58 3.00 24.09
N GLN A 195 3.47 2.11 23.10
CA GLN A 195 3.33 0.67 23.30
C GLN A 195 4.63 -0.12 23.09
N LYS A 196 5.78 0.55 22.98
CA LYS A 196 7.08 -0.07 22.65
C LYS A 196 7.44 -1.30 23.50
N ASN A 197 7.05 -1.32 24.75
CA ASN A 197 7.37 -2.43 25.69
C ASN A 197 6.30 -3.53 25.70
N THR A 198 5.19 -3.35 24.99
CA THR A 198 4.03 -4.24 24.98
C THR A 198 3.52 -4.51 23.56
N LEU A 199 4.43 -4.42 22.57
CA LEU A 199 4.07 -4.63 21.15
C LEU A 199 3.39 -5.97 20.94
N SER A 200 2.23 -5.94 20.32
CA SER A 200 1.39 -7.09 19.99
C SER A 200 0.64 -6.82 18.69
N ASP A 201 -0.06 -7.80 18.18
CA ASP A 201 -0.94 -7.61 17.02
C ASP A 201 -1.99 -6.51 17.28
N MET A 202 -2.41 -6.34 18.55
CA MET A 202 -3.32 -5.26 18.96
C MET A 202 -2.72 -3.86 18.76
N THR A 203 -1.39 -3.70 18.90
CA THR A 203 -0.72 -2.41 18.68
C THR A 203 -0.93 -1.90 17.25
N VAL A 204 -0.91 -2.81 16.27
CA VAL A 204 -1.15 -2.45 14.87
C VAL A 204 -2.60 -1.98 14.68
N TRP A 205 -3.57 -2.68 15.28
CA TRP A 205 -4.98 -2.26 15.23
C TRP A 205 -5.22 -0.91 15.92
N ASP A 206 -4.54 -0.63 17.04
CA ASP A 206 -4.62 0.66 17.71
C ASP A 206 -4.04 1.78 16.84
N ALA A 207 -2.92 1.54 16.17
CA ALA A 207 -2.34 2.50 15.21
C ALA A 207 -3.27 2.73 14.01
N LEU A 208 -3.86 1.66 13.45
CA LEU A 208 -4.81 1.76 12.34
C LEU A 208 -6.06 2.57 12.73
N ARG A 209 -6.63 2.31 13.93
CA ARG A 209 -7.76 3.09 14.44
C ARG A 209 -7.42 4.56 14.63
N ALA A 210 -6.27 4.84 15.24
CA ALA A 210 -5.84 6.21 15.52
C ALA A 210 -5.56 7.04 14.23
N ALA A 211 -5.14 6.38 13.15
CA ALA A 211 -4.85 7.02 11.86
C ALA A 211 -5.99 6.89 10.84
N ALA A 212 -7.11 6.25 11.19
CA ALA A 212 -8.25 6.10 10.29
C ALA A 212 -8.91 7.44 10.00
N GLN A 213 -9.38 7.61 8.77
CA GLN A 213 -10.06 8.81 8.32
C GLN A 213 -11.59 8.62 8.30
N GLU A 214 -12.30 9.58 8.88
CA GLU A 214 -13.75 9.68 8.80
C GLU A 214 -14.17 10.31 7.47
N PRO A 215 -15.40 10.02 6.98
CA PRO A 215 -15.92 10.67 5.77
C PRO A 215 -15.90 12.18 5.89
N ASP A 216 -15.26 12.84 4.92
CA ASP A 216 -15.19 14.29 4.82
C ASP A 216 -15.99 14.76 3.59
N PRO A 217 -17.00 15.66 3.76
CA PRO A 217 -17.76 16.21 2.64
C PRO A 217 -16.90 17.04 1.66
N GLU A 218 -15.83 17.66 2.16
CA GLU A 218 -14.92 18.48 1.37
C GLU A 218 -13.86 17.63 0.64
N ASP A 219 -13.61 16.42 1.16
CA ASP A 219 -12.70 15.48 0.54
C ASP A 219 -13.25 14.05 0.53
N ILE A 220 -13.92 13.73 -0.54
CA ILE A 220 -14.53 12.41 -0.74
C ILE A 220 -13.53 11.23 -0.74
N THR A 221 -12.23 11.50 -0.83
CA THR A 221 -11.18 10.48 -0.78
C THR A 221 -10.63 10.25 0.62
N SER A 222 -10.98 11.12 1.58
CA SER A 222 -10.60 11.03 2.99
C SER A 222 -11.58 10.16 3.77
N ASN A 223 -11.55 8.86 3.52
CA ASN A 223 -12.46 7.93 4.19
C ASN A 223 -11.89 6.52 4.16
N THR A 224 -11.61 5.96 5.32
CA THR A 224 -11.05 4.61 5.43
C THR A 224 -12.07 3.56 4.99
N GLN A 225 -11.80 2.90 3.87
CA GLN A 225 -12.65 1.88 3.26
C GLN A 225 -12.39 0.49 3.82
N TRP A 226 -11.11 0.17 4.06
CA TRP A 226 -10.72 -1.02 4.81
C TRP A 226 -9.44 -0.78 5.58
N SER A 227 -9.29 -1.54 6.66
CA SER A 227 -8.06 -1.67 7.41
C SER A 227 -7.66 -3.13 7.40
N ILE A 228 -6.42 -3.41 7.06
CA ILE A 228 -5.89 -4.78 7.02
C ILE A 228 -4.63 -4.88 7.85
N SER A 229 -4.50 -6.01 8.55
CA SER A 229 -3.30 -6.42 9.27
C SER A 229 -2.77 -7.69 8.65
N PHE A 230 -1.50 -7.69 8.26
CA PHE A 230 -0.76 -8.85 7.79
C PHE A 230 0.23 -9.27 8.88
N ASN A 231 0.06 -10.45 9.47
CA ASN A 231 1.07 -11.03 10.34
C ASN A 231 2.09 -11.80 9.49
N ASN A 232 3.22 -11.16 9.23
CA ASN A 232 4.29 -11.66 8.37
C ASN A 232 4.98 -12.90 8.93
N THR A 233 4.91 -13.12 10.25
CA THR A 233 5.49 -14.28 10.94
C THR A 233 4.54 -15.47 10.91
N ASP A 234 3.26 -15.25 11.24
CA ASP A 234 2.27 -16.32 11.36
C ASP A 234 1.51 -16.58 10.06
N LEU A 235 1.77 -15.77 9.02
CA LEU A 235 1.15 -15.84 7.70
C LEU A 235 -0.39 -15.76 7.76
N THR A 236 -0.89 -14.86 8.59
CA THR A 236 -2.34 -14.58 8.71
C THR A 236 -2.64 -13.15 8.29
N ALA A 237 -3.85 -12.94 7.79
CA ALA A 237 -4.36 -11.62 7.44
C ALA A 237 -5.72 -11.39 8.10
N GLU A 238 -5.94 -10.19 8.61
CA GLU A 238 -7.20 -9.79 9.22
C GLU A 238 -7.65 -8.47 8.61
N VAL A 239 -8.94 -8.34 8.28
CA VAL A 239 -9.50 -7.16 7.64
C VAL A 239 -10.75 -6.66 8.36
N ALA A 240 -10.83 -5.36 8.58
CA ALA A 240 -12.01 -4.63 9.00
C ALA A 240 -12.47 -3.69 7.88
N LEU A 241 -13.77 -3.66 7.59
CA LEU A 241 -14.33 -2.83 6.54
C LEU A 241 -14.96 -1.57 7.13
N ARG A 242 -14.71 -0.42 6.52
CA ARG A 242 -15.36 0.88 6.84
C ARG A 242 -15.36 1.20 8.32
N ARG A 243 -14.24 0.95 9.01
CA ARG A 243 -14.05 1.20 10.46
C ARG A 243 -14.97 0.37 11.37
N HIS A 244 -15.55 -0.75 10.88
CA HIS A 244 -16.26 -1.70 11.74
C HIS A 244 -15.27 -2.59 12.49
N TRP A 245 -14.59 -2.01 13.45
CA TRP A 245 -13.51 -2.64 14.23
C TRP A 245 -13.95 -3.85 15.09
N GLU A 246 -15.26 -3.95 15.34
CA GLU A 246 -15.88 -5.09 16.02
C GLU A 246 -16.12 -6.30 15.11
N GLN A 247 -15.97 -6.12 13.79
CA GLN A 247 -16.17 -7.15 12.77
C GLN A 247 -14.89 -7.33 11.96
N VAL A 248 -13.93 -8.06 12.52
CA VAL A 248 -12.69 -8.40 11.84
C VAL A 248 -12.82 -9.78 11.21
N PHE A 249 -12.54 -9.86 9.91
CA PHE A 249 -12.52 -11.11 9.14
C PHE A 249 -11.07 -11.60 9.05
N ARG A 250 -10.90 -12.92 9.28
CA ARG A 250 -9.61 -13.59 9.19
C ARG A 250 -9.57 -14.61 8.06
#